data_c3550ceaaccf0dab44e628cc022a4f9b
#
_entry.id   c3550ceaaccf0dab44e628cc022a4f9b
#
_cell.length_a   1.000
_cell.length_b   1.000
_cell.length_c   1.000
_cell.angle_alpha   90.00
_cell.angle_beta   90.00
_cell.angle_gamma   90.00
#
_symmetry.space_group_name_H-M   'P 1'
#
loop_
_entity.id
_entity.type
_entity.pdbx_description
1 polymer ?
#
loop_
_entity_poly.entity_id
_entity_poly.type
_entity_poly.pdbx_seq_one_letter_code
_entity_poly.pdbx_strand_id
1 'polypeptide(L)'
;MAYLIHPQFDPVAISIGPLSVHWYGLMYLLAFVLFVVLGRVHAKRLPAAGWTNQAIDDLLFYGALGVVLGGRLGYVLFYKPAYFLSNPLETFALWQGGMSFHGGLLGVLFAMWLYGRKHGRSFFEVTDFIAPLVPLGLAAGRMGNFINGELVGRVTDVSWAMIFPRTDYFP
;
A
#
# COMPACT_ATOMS: atom_id res chain seq x y z
N MET A 1 -7.33 -31.70 16.19
CA MET A 1 -6.81 -31.31 14.87
C MET A 1 -5.51 -30.55 15.06
N ALA A 2 -4.48 -30.82 14.24
CA ALA A 2 -3.24 -30.04 14.32
C ALA A 2 -3.42 -28.77 13.49
N TYR A 3 -3.52 -27.63 14.14
CA TYR A 3 -3.54 -26.33 13.46
C TYR A 3 -2.13 -25.94 13.04
N LEU A 4 -2.02 -25.19 11.93
CA LEU A 4 -0.77 -24.54 11.55
C LEU A 4 -0.45 -23.44 12.57
N ILE A 5 0.82 -23.29 12.91
CA ILE A 5 1.27 -22.21 13.80
C ILE A 5 2.11 -21.24 13.00
N HIS A 6 1.79 -19.94 13.08
CA HIS A 6 2.56 -18.90 12.42
C HIS A 6 4.02 -18.92 12.90
N PRO A 7 5.03 -18.91 12.01
CA PRO A 7 6.44 -19.07 12.36
C PRO A 7 7.03 -17.94 13.23
N GLN A 8 6.26 -16.89 13.52
CA GLN A 8 6.68 -15.74 14.32
C GLN A 8 7.98 -15.11 13.83
N PHE A 9 8.02 -14.78 12.54
CA PHE A 9 9.17 -14.11 11.93
C PHE A 9 9.58 -12.85 12.72
N ASP A 10 10.89 -12.54 12.72
CA ASP A 10 11.36 -11.25 13.15
C ASP A 10 10.89 -10.19 12.12
N PRO A 11 10.14 -9.14 12.53
CA PRO A 11 9.74 -8.07 11.64
C PRO A 11 10.91 -7.30 11.01
N VAL A 12 12.09 -7.35 11.65
CA VAL A 12 13.33 -6.74 11.17
C VAL A 12 14.04 -7.70 10.24
N ALA A 13 14.19 -7.31 8.97
CA ALA A 13 14.91 -8.10 7.97
C ALA A 13 16.44 -8.00 8.14
N ILE A 14 16.94 -6.77 8.35
CA ILE A 14 18.38 -6.48 8.48
C ILE A 14 18.54 -5.32 9.46
N SER A 15 19.51 -5.43 10.38
CA SER A 15 19.95 -4.35 11.26
C SER A 15 21.41 -3.99 10.97
N ILE A 16 21.66 -2.71 10.71
CA ILE A 16 23.00 -2.16 10.48
C ILE A 16 23.20 -1.01 11.45
N GLY A 17 23.80 -1.31 12.61
CA GLY A 17 23.94 -0.34 13.71
C GLY A 17 22.56 0.14 14.20
N PRO A 18 22.31 1.46 14.24
CA PRO A 18 21.01 2.00 14.69
C PRO A 18 19.89 1.91 13.64
N LEU A 19 20.20 1.50 12.41
CA LEU A 19 19.24 1.41 11.31
C LEU A 19 18.69 -0.01 11.21
N SER A 20 17.37 -0.14 11.31
CA SER A 20 16.65 -1.40 11.11
C SER A 20 15.76 -1.33 9.88
N VAL A 21 15.98 -2.24 8.95
CA VAL A 21 15.15 -2.42 7.75
C VAL A 21 14.09 -3.47 8.04
N HIS A 22 12.83 -3.10 7.97
CA HIS A 22 11.70 -3.98 8.25
C HIS A 22 11.22 -4.68 6.97
N TRP A 23 10.79 -5.93 7.10
CA TRP A 23 10.19 -6.69 5.99
C TRP A 23 9.02 -5.95 5.35
N TYR A 24 8.20 -5.27 6.15
CA TYR A 24 7.06 -4.51 5.65
C TYR A 24 7.50 -3.41 4.67
N GLY A 25 8.58 -2.68 4.98
CA GLY A 25 9.16 -1.71 4.05
C GLY A 25 9.69 -2.34 2.77
N LEU A 26 10.33 -3.52 2.86
CA LEU A 26 10.80 -4.27 1.68
C LEU A 26 9.64 -4.74 0.80
N MET A 27 8.49 -5.10 1.39
CA MET A 27 7.31 -5.47 0.62
C MET A 27 6.70 -4.27 -0.13
N TYR A 28 6.77 -3.07 0.44
CA TYR A 28 6.41 -1.84 -0.30
C TYR A 28 7.36 -1.57 -1.47
N LEU A 29 8.66 -1.72 -1.27
CA LEU A 29 9.64 -1.60 -2.36
C LEU A 29 9.38 -2.65 -3.44
N LEU A 30 9.09 -3.89 -3.06
CA LEU A 30 8.71 -4.94 -4.00
C LEU A 30 7.46 -4.56 -4.80
N ALA A 31 6.44 -4.02 -4.14
CA ALA A 31 5.21 -3.57 -4.81
C ALA A 31 5.50 -2.47 -5.85
N PHE A 32 6.38 -1.50 -5.52
CA PHE A 32 6.78 -0.46 -6.47
C PHE A 32 7.60 -1.02 -7.65
N VAL A 33 8.53 -1.93 -7.39
CA VAL A 33 9.30 -2.60 -8.44
C VAL A 33 8.37 -3.40 -9.36
N LEU A 34 7.44 -4.16 -8.79
CA LEU A 34 6.44 -4.92 -9.55
C LEU A 34 5.57 -3.97 -10.40
N PHE A 35 5.12 -2.85 -9.84
CA PHE A 35 4.36 -1.85 -10.60
C PHE A 35 5.14 -1.37 -11.83
N VAL A 36 6.40 -0.97 -11.65
CA VAL A 36 7.24 -0.46 -12.76
C VAL A 36 7.52 -1.55 -13.79
N VAL A 37 7.97 -2.73 -13.35
CA VAL A 37 8.35 -3.82 -14.26
C VAL A 37 7.14 -4.30 -15.06
N LEU A 38 6.05 -4.60 -14.37
CA LEU A 38 4.83 -5.12 -15.01
C LEU A 38 4.11 -4.04 -15.81
N GLY A 39 4.11 -2.80 -15.35
CA GLY A 39 3.60 -1.66 -16.10
C GLY A 39 4.32 -1.50 -17.43
N ARG A 40 5.65 -1.60 -17.44
CA ARG A 40 6.45 -1.55 -18.68
C ARG A 40 6.19 -2.74 -19.60
N VAL A 41 6.03 -3.95 -19.03
CA VAL A 41 5.63 -5.15 -19.81
C VAL A 41 4.23 -4.98 -20.39
N HIS A 42 3.28 -4.47 -19.59
CA HIS A 42 1.90 -4.23 -20.01
C HIS A 42 1.83 -3.17 -21.13
N ALA A 43 2.56 -2.08 -20.99
CA ALA A 43 2.67 -1.03 -22.01
C ALA A 43 3.19 -1.57 -23.35
N LYS A 44 4.21 -2.45 -23.32
CA LYS A 44 4.74 -3.09 -24.54
C LYS A 44 3.73 -3.99 -25.23
N ARG A 45 2.79 -4.57 -24.49
CA ARG A 45 1.71 -5.41 -25.06
C ARG A 45 0.56 -4.59 -25.68
N LEU A 46 0.49 -3.31 -25.36
CA LEU A 46 -0.55 -2.38 -25.82
C LEU A 46 0.07 -1.17 -26.54
N PRO A 47 0.82 -1.38 -27.64
CA PRO A 47 1.55 -0.30 -28.31
C PRO A 47 0.62 0.79 -28.84
N ALA A 48 -0.59 0.43 -29.31
CA ALA A 48 -1.59 1.38 -29.80
C ALA A 48 -2.11 2.33 -28.70
N ALA A 49 -2.02 1.96 -27.44
CA ALA A 49 -2.45 2.80 -26.32
C ALA A 49 -1.44 3.90 -25.95
N GLY A 50 -0.23 3.89 -26.52
CA GLY A 50 0.76 4.96 -26.39
C GLY A 50 1.32 5.15 -24.96
N TRP A 51 1.35 4.10 -24.14
CA TRP A 51 1.97 4.14 -22.81
C TRP A 51 3.50 4.06 -22.94
N THR A 52 4.19 5.02 -22.33
CA THR A 52 5.66 5.10 -22.33
C THR A 52 6.24 4.70 -20.97
N ASN A 53 7.53 4.40 -20.91
CA ASN A 53 8.20 4.15 -19.64
C ASN A 53 8.11 5.36 -18.70
N GLN A 54 8.24 6.58 -19.25
CA GLN A 54 8.09 7.81 -18.49
C GLN A 54 6.68 7.94 -17.89
N ALA A 55 5.65 7.59 -18.66
CA ALA A 55 4.28 7.61 -18.18
C ALA A 55 4.08 6.69 -16.96
N ILE A 56 4.75 5.53 -16.93
CA ILE A 56 4.68 4.58 -15.81
C ILE A 56 5.39 5.13 -14.57
N ASP A 57 6.56 5.73 -14.75
CA ASP A 57 7.31 6.35 -13.66
C ASP A 57 6.53 7.55 -13.07
N ASP A 58 5.91 8.36 -13.93
CA ASP A 58 5.02 9.45 -13.51
C ASP A 58 3.78 8.94 -12.76
N LEU A 59 3.14 7.87 -13.24
CA LEU A 59 1.99 7.25 -12.56
C LEU A 59 2.35 6.72 -11.18
N LEU A 60 3.53 6.10 -11.04
CA LEU A 60 4.03 5.68 -9.73
C LEU A 60 4.20 6.87 -8.79
N PHE A 61 4.80 7.96 -9.28
CA PHE A 61 5.00 9.17 -8.48
C PHE A 61 3.67 9.80 -8.05
N TYR A 62 2.73 9.98 -9.00
CA TYR A 62 1.39 10.51 -8.69
C TYR A 62 0.63 9.59 -7.72
N GLY A 63 0.71 8.28 -7.92
CA GLY A 63 0.08 7.29 -7.05
C GLY A 63 0.65 7.32 -5.63
N ALA A 64 1.98 7.35 -5.49
CA ALA A 64 2.65 7.42 -4.19
C ALA A 64 2.29 8.71 -3.43
N LEU A 65 2.31 9.86 -4.10
CA LEU A 65 1.85 11.12 -3.51
C LEU A 65 0.38 11.05 -3.12
N GLY A 66 -0.47 10.49 -3.98
CA GLY A 66 -1.89 10.32 -3.71
C GLY A 66 -2.15 9.48 -2.46
N VAL A 67 -1.46 8.34 -2.31
CA VAL A 67 -1.57 7.49 -1.11
C VAL A 67 -1.15 8.25 0.14
N VAL A 68 0.02 8.89 0.13
CA VAL A 68 0.59 9.55 1.31
C VAL A 68 -0.26 10.74 1.72
N LEU A 69 -0.54 11.65 0.79
CA LEU A 69 -1.32 12.86 1.09
C LEU A 69 -2.77 12.52 1.43
N GLY A 70 -3.40 11.68 0.64
CA GLY A 70 -4.78 11.26 0.87
C GLY A 70 -4.93 10.47 2.16
N GLY A 71 -4.03 9.52 2.41
CA GLY A 71 -4.03 8.72 3.65
C GLY A 71 -3.87 9.58 4.90
N ARG A 72 -2.95 10.56 4.85
CA ARG A 72 -2.74 11.47 5.98
C ARG A 72 -3.91 12.43 6.16
N LEU A 73 -4.38 13.07 5.10
CA LEU A 73 -5.55 13.95 5.16
C LEU A 73 -6.80 13.22 5.65
N GLY A 74 -7.04 12.01 5.14
CA GLY A 74 -8.15 11.18 5.61
C GLY A 74 -8.04 10.85 7.10
N TYR A 75 -6.85 10.56 7.59
CA TYR A 75 -6.64 10.32 9.03
C TYR A 75 -6.90 11.58 9.85
N VAL A 76 -6.37 12.71 9.46
CA VAL A 76 -6.54 14.01 10.13
C VAL A 76 -8.02 14.38 10.21
N LEU A 77 -8.74 14.26 9.09
CA LEU A 77 -10.12 14.72 8.99
C LEU A 77 -11.15 13.81 9.69
N PHE A 78 -10.92 12.48 9.63
CA PHE A 78 -11.94 11.51 10.05
C PHE A 78 -11.64 10.83 11.39
N TYR A 79 -10.37 10.73 11.80
CA TYR A 79 -10.02 9.99 13.01
C TYR A 79 -9.75 10.89 14.22
N LYS A 80 -9.09 12.04 14.02
CA LYS A 80 -8.72 12.94 15.13
C LYS A 80 -8.85 14.43 14.75
N PRO A 81 -10.00 14.89 14.21
CA PRO A 81 -10.11 16.27 13.71
C PRO A 81 -9.87 17.32 14.80
N ALA A 82 -10.42 17.15 15.98
CA ALA A 82 -10.24 18.11 17.09
C ALA A 82 -8.78 18.26 17.53
N TYR A 83 -8.04 17.13 17.55
CA TYR A 83 -6.62 17.15 17.89
C TYR A 83 -5.79 17.95 16.90
N PHE A 84 -5.99 17.71 15.60
CA PHE A 84 -5.23 18.39 14.55
C PHE A 84 -5.65 19.86 14.33
N LEU A 85 -6.86 20.22 14.70
CA LEU A 85 -7.26 21.64 14.76
C LEU A 85 -6.47 22.38 15.84
N SER A 86 -6.17 21.75 16.97
CA SER A 86 -5.36 22.33 18.04
C SER A 86 -3.86 22.25 17.76
N ASN A 87 -3.41 21.30 16.92
CA ASN A 87 -2.01 21.03 16.60
C ASN A 87 -1.78 20.89 15.09
N PRO A 88 -1.98 21.97 14.29
CA PRO A 88 -2.01 21.86 12.82
C PRO A 88 -0.69 21.42 12.20
N LEU A 89 0.45 21.74 12.82
CA LEU A 89 1.78 21.33 12.32
C LEU A 89 1.99 19.81 12.40
N GLU A 90 1.35 19.12 13.32
CA GLU A 90 1.44 17.67 13.44
C GLU A 90 0.76 16.92 12.28
N THR A 91 -0.05 17.60 11.49
CA THR A 91 -0.58 17.06 10.22
C THR A 91 0.55 16.57 9.32
N PHE A 92 1.70 17.21 9.33
CA PHE A 92 2.85 16.84 8.50
C PHE A 92 3.78 15.80 9.13
N ALA A 93 3.54 15.43 10.39
CA ALA A 93 4.37 14.46 11.11
C ALA A 93 4.02 13.01 10.70
N LEU A 94 4.37 12.63 9.47
CA LEU A 94 4.10 11.29 8.90
C LEU A 94 4.79 10.17 9.67
N TRP A 95 5.93 10.45 10.31
CA TRP A 95 6.71 9.50 11.11
C TRP A 95 6.02 9.06 12.40
N GLN A 96 4.99 9.77 12.85
CA GLN A 96 4.17 9.39 14.01
C GLN A 96 3.09 8.36 13.67
N GLY A 97 3.01 7.94 12.40
CA GLY A 97 1.95 7.06 11.92
C GLY A 97 0.62 7.79 11.72
N GLY A 98 -0.47 7.02 11.62
CA GLY A 98 -1.81 7.55 11.39
C GLY A 98 -2.09 7.82 9.92
N MET A 99 -2.52 6.75 9.23
CA MET A 99 -2.93 6.77 7.83
C MET A 99 -4.32 6.16 7.68
N SER A 100 -5.14 6.77 6.84
CA SER A 100 -6.46 6.26 6.49
C SER A 100 -6.40 5.49 5.18
N PHE A 101 -6.86 4.24 5.18
CA PHE A 101 -6.98 3.45 3.93
C PHE A 101 -7.90 4.14 2.93
N HIS A 102 -9.09 4.58 3.37
CA HIS A 102 -10.04 5.25 2.49
C HIS A 102 -9.50 6.57 1.95
N GLY A 103 -8.80 7.34 2.81
CA GLY A 103 -8.13 8.55 2.39
C GLY A 103 -7.06 8.29 1.33
N GLY A 104 -6.24 7.25 1.53
CA GLY A 104 -5.23 6.82 0.56
C GLY A 104 -5.85 6.40 -0.77
N LEU A 105 -6.92 5.61 -0.75
CA LEU A 105 -7.65 5.20 -1.95
C LEU A 105 -8.19 6.40 -2.72
N LEU A 106 -8.89 7.32 -2.04
CA LEU A 106 -9.40 8.54 -2.67
C LEU A 106 -8.27 9.41 -3.22
N GLY A 107 -7.15 9.50 -2.51
CA GLY A 107 -5.97 10.22 -2.95
C GLY A 107 -5.36 9.65 -4.23
N VAL A 108 -5.28 8.32 -4.35
CA VAL A 108 -4.83 7.65 -5.59
C VAL A 108 -5.79 7.91 -6.74
N LEU A 109 -7.09 7.75 -6.52
CA LEU A 109 -8.09 8.00 -7.57
C LEU A 109 -8.04 9.45 -8.06
N PHE A 110 -7.88 10.40 -7.14
CA PHE A 110 -7.70 11.81 -7.47
C PHE A 110 -6.40 12.07 -8.24
N ALA A 111 -5.29 11.44 -7.83
CA ALA A 111 -4.00 11.54 -8.52
C ALA A 111 -4.07 10.99 -9.95
N MET A 112 -4.79 9.88 -10.17
CA MET A 112 -5.03 9.31 -11.50
C MET A 112 -5.88 10.24 -12.38
N TRP A 113 -6.89 10.87 -11.80
CA TRP A 113 -7.69 11.87 -12.48
C TRP A 113 -6.85 13.07 -12.89
N LEU A 114 -6.02 13.61 -11.99
CA LEU A 114 -5.10 14.71 -12.30
C LEU A 114 -4.11 14.35 -13.40
N TYR A 115 -3.54 13.14 -13.32
CA TYR A 115 -2.63 12.63 -14.34
C TYR A 115 -3.32 12.58 -15.71
N GLY A 116 -4.52 12.00 -15.76
CA GLY A 116 -5.30 11.92 -17.00
C GLY A 116 -5.56 13.30 -17.60
N ARG A 117 -6.03 14.26 -16.77
CA ARG A 117 -6.27 15.65 -17.20
C ARG A 117 -5.02 16.32 -17.78
N LYS A 118 -3.86 16.11 -17.14
CA LYS A 118 -2.59 16.69 -17.58
C LYS A 118 -2.09 16.09 -18.90
N HIS A 119 -2.33 14.81 -19.13
CA HIS A 119 -1.80 14.08 -20.28
C HIS A 119 -2.85 13.80 -21.39
N GLY A 120 -4.02 14.44 -21.34
CA GLY A 120 -5.08 14.28 -22.33
C GLY A 120 -5.70 12.87 -22.39
N ARG A 121 -5.64 12.14 -21.25
CA ARG A 121 -6.25 10.80 -21.12
C ARG A 121 -7.50 10.87 -20.26
N SER A 122 -8.46 10.01 -20.55
CA SER A 122 -9.62 9.86 -19.68
C SER A 122 -9.22 9.17 -18.36
N PHE A 123 -10.03 9.38 -17.32
CA PHE A 123 -9.84 8.71 -16.02
C PHE A 123 -9.85 7.19 -16.17
N PHE A 124 -10.77 6.67 -16.98
CA PHE A 124 -10.90 5.22 -17.19
C PHE A 124 -9.75 4.62 -17.98
N GLU A 125 -9.18 5.32 -18.95
CA GLU A 125 -7.95 4.84 -19.61
C GLU A 125 -6.80 4.67 -18.63
N VAL A 126 -6.65 5.60 -17.68
CA VAL A 126 -5.61 5.52 -16.66
C VAL A 126 -5.87 4.38 -15.67
N THR A 127 -7.09 4.28 -15.16
CA THR A 127 -7.45 3.24 -14.19
C THR A 127 -7.45 1.84 -14.80
N ASP A 128 -7.89 1.66 -16.03
CA ASP A 128 -7.86 0.37 -16.74
C ASP A 128 -6.44 -0.11 -17.00
N PHE A 129 -5.52 0.81 -17.29
CA PHE A 129 -4.10 0.47 -17.42
C PHE A 129 -3.50 0.00 -16.10
N ILE A 130 -3.89 0.62 -14.98
CA ILE A 130 -3.34 0.33 -13.65
C ILE A 130 -4.01 -0.89 -13.00
N ALA A 131 -5.30 -1.11 -13.25
CA ALA A 131 -6.09 -2.14 -12.57
C ALA A 131 -5.44 -3.54 -12.53
N PRO A 132 -4.85 -4.09 -13.60
CA PRO A 132 -4.19 -5.40 -13.57
C PRO A 132 -2.90 -5.43 -12.74
N LEU A 133 -2.32 -4.28 -12.39
CA LEU A 133 -1.08 -4.18 -11.61
C LEU A 133 -1.37 -4.16 -10.09
N VAL A 134 -2.56 -3.71 -9.68
CA VAL A 134 -2.95 -3.54 -8.28
C VAL A 134 -2.90 -4.83 -7.46
N PRO A 135 -3.42 -5.99 -7.93
CA PRO A 135 -3.45 -7.21 -7.12
C PRO A 135 -2.09 -7.66 -6.62
N LEU A 136 -1.04 -7.48 -7.42
CA LEU A 136 0.32 -7.89 -7.06
C LEU A 136 0.93 -6.98 -5.99
N GLY A 137 0.64 -5.67 -6.06
CA GLY A 137 0.99 -4.74 -5.00
C GLY A 137 0.30 -5.07 -3.67
N LEU A 138 -1.02 -5.38 -3.73
CA LEU A 138 -1.78 -5.82 -2.56
C LEU A 138 -1.26 -7.15 -2.00
N ALA A 139 -0.87 -8.10 -2.86
CA ALA A 139 -0.27 -9.36 -2.45
C ALA A 139 1.04 -9.14 -1.69
N ALA A 140 1.93 -8.28 -2.19
CA ALA A 140 3.16 -7.91 -1.51
C ALA A 140 2.88 -7.29 -0.13
N GLY A 141 1.93 -6.36 -0.03
CA GLY A 141 1.51 -5.78 1.24
C GLY A 141 0.95 -6.82 2.22
N ARG A 142 0.15 -7.78 1.73
CA ARG A 142 -0.36 -8.90 2.55
C ARG A 142 0.74 -9.85 3.02
N MET A 143 1.77 -10.07 2.22
CA MET A 143 2.95 -10.80 2.67
C MET A 143 3.66 -10.07 3.81
N GLY A 144 3.77 -8.74 3.74
CA GLY A 144 4.29 -7.92 4.83
C GLY A 144 3.47 -8.07 6.11
N ASN A 145 2.13 -8.00 6.01
CA ASN A 145 1.25 -8.25 7.17
C ASN A 145 1.41 -9.66 7.74
N PHE A 146 1.54 -10.67 6.88
CA PHE A 146 1.77 -12.05 7.31
C PHE A 146 3.09 -12.19 8.08
N ILE A 147 4.18 -11.63 7.58
CA ILE A 147 5.49 -11.67 8.26
C ILE A 147 5.41 -10.96 9.62
N ASN A 148 4.71 -9.83 9.71
CA ASN A 148 4.51 -9.11 10.97
C ASN A 148 3.54 -9.82 11.92
N GLY A 149 2.75 -10.79 11.44
CA GLY A 149 1.72 -11.46 12.24
C GLY A 149 0.52 -10.57 12.56
N GLU A 150 0.15 -9.66 11.65
CA GLU A 150 -0.93 -8.69 11.83
C GLU A 150 -2.05 -8.87 10.80
N LEU A 151 -3.23 -8.29 11.06
CA LEU A 151 -4.43 -8.38 10.21
C LEU A 151 -4.82 -9.84 9.86
N VAL A 152 -4.82 -10.69 10.86
CA VAL A 152 -4.95 -12.15 10.78
C VAL A 152 -6.32 -12.63 10.30
N GLY A 153 -7.32 -11.77 10.24
CA GLY A 153 -8.67 -12.14 9.81
C GLY A 153 -9.58 -12.56 10.97
N ARG A 154 -10.57 -13.39 10.69
CA ARG A 154 -11.57 -13.86 11.65
C ARG A 154 -11.22 -15.24 12.20
N VAL A 155 -11.72 -15.56 13.37
CA VAL A 155 -11.66 -16.91 13.94
C VAL A 155 -12.37 -17.91 13.02
N THR A 156 -11.78 -19.09 12.84
CA THR A 156 -12.29 -20.13 11.94
C THR A 156 -11.85 -21.52 12.43
N ASP A 157 -12.60 -22.53 12.03
CA ASP A 157 -12.39 -23.95 12.36
C ASP A 157 -11.97 -24.80 11.17
N VAL A 158 -11.68 -24.19 10.02
CA VAL A 158 -11.24 -24.92 8.83
C VAL A 158 -9.90 -25.64 9.06
N SER A 159 -9.70 -26.77 8.37
CA SER A 159 -8.55 -27.66 8.58
C SER A 159 -7.18 -27.01 8.28
N TRP A 160 -7.16 -25.92 7.53
CA TRP A 160 -5.95 -25.13 7.21
C TRP A 160 -5.86 -23.82 8.01
N ALA A 161 -6.64 -23.68 9.09
CA ALA A 161 -6.55 -22.55 9.99
C ALA A 161 -5.15 -22.41 10.59
N MET A 162 -4.71 -21.17 10.78
CA MET A 162 -3.40 -20.87 11.37
C MET A 162 -3.57 -20.06 12.66
N ILE A 163 -2.84 -20.47 13.69
CA ILE A 163 -2.76 -19.76 14.98
C ILE A 163 -1.66 -18.70 14.88
N PHE A 164 -1.97 -17.47 15.26
CA PHE A 164 -1.04 -16.36 15.35
C PHE A 164 -0.77 -16.02 16.83
N PRO A 165 0.31 -16.51 17.43
CA PRO A 165 0.53 -16.40 18.88
C PRO A 165 0.72 -14.99 19.42
N ARG A 166 1.02 -14.01 18.53
CA ARG A 166 1.23 -12.60 18.91
C ARG A 166 -0.04 -11.75 18.89
N THR A 167 -1.18 -12.33 18.57
CA THR A 167 -2.45 -11.60 18.54
C THR A 167 -3.26 -11.90 19.79
N ASP A 168 -3.74 -10.84 20.47
CA ASP A 168 -4.56 -10.94 21.69
C ASP A 168 -5.99 -11.49 21.42
N TYR A 169 -6.21 -12.15 20.30
CA TYR A 169 -7.50 -12.72 19.88
C TYR A 169 -7.71 -14.16 20.36
N PHE A 170 -7.12 -14.55 21.49
CA PHE A 170 -7.49 -15.81 22.14
C PHE A 170 -8.48 -15.52 23.27
N PRO A 171 -9.66 -16.19 23.25
CA PRO A 171 -10.57 -16.16 24.38
C PRO A 171 -9.96 -16.82 25.60
#